data_764d7b143302e35d8f37834aac95b346
#
_entry.id   764d7b143302e35d8f37834aac95b346
#
_cell.length_a   1.000
_cell.length_b   1.000
_cell.length_c   1.000
_cell.angle_alpha   90.00
_cell.angle_beta   90.00
_cell.angle_gamma   90.00
#
_symmetry.space_group_name_H-M   'P 1'
#
loop_
_entity.id
_entity.type
_entity.pdbx_description
1 polymer ?
#
loop_
_entity_poly.entity_id
_entity_poly.type
_entity_poly.pdbx_seq_one_letter_code
_entity_poly.pdbx_strand_id
1 'polypeptide(L)'
;THRQSSAASDVYKRQATPLEKQIIEAMYIFYDKDSISDPDERDRAYLKRMRELNSKYPDDPDIAALYAGSYMSIRRWDYWDKSGNPKGETVEVAQSLEHIIDKGISHPGVFHLHIHLIEASMQPERALLSANSLEETVPIVGHVVHMPSHIYLRVGEYQKAIDNNIRSQKADKQLDKLWGDMPLPNLGTYPLSHKL
;
A
#
# COMPACT_ATOMS: atom_id res chain seq x y z
N THR A 1 -9.80 -27.37 6.03
CA THR A 1 -9.32 -25.97 6.16
C THR A 1 -10.18 -24.98 5.36
N HIS A 2 -10.63 -25.28 4.12
CA HIS A 2 -11.50 -24.38 3.33
C HIS A 2 -12.89 -24.14 3.96
N ARG A 3 -13.50 -25.13 4.59
CA ARG A 3 -14.81 -24.99 5.28
C ARG A 3 -14.74 -24.08 6.52
N GLN A 4 -13.62 -24.02 7.22
CA GLN A 4 -13.43 -23.14 8.38
C GLN A 4 -13.26 -21.68 7.96
N SER A 5 -12.60 -21.44 6.84
CA SER A 5 -12.42 -20.11 6.24
C SER A 5 -13.76 -19.53 5.75
N SER A 6 -14.64 -20.33 5.13
CA SER A 6 -15.96 -19.88 4.70
C SER A 6 -16.91 -19.60 5.88
N ALA A 7 -16.89 -20.42 6.93
CA ALA A 7 -17.70 -20.22 8.12
C ALA A 7 -17.28 -18.96 8.90
N ALA A 8 -15.98 -18.69 9.03
CA ALA A 8 -15.48 -17.45 9.61
C ALA A 8 -15.91 -16.23 8.78
N SER A 9 -15.79 -16.31 7.46
CA SER A 9 -16.27 -15.26 6.53
C SER A 9 -17.76 -14.97 6.71
N ASP A 10 -18.60 -16.00 6.88
CA ASP A 10 -20.05 -15.83 7.07
C ASP A 10 -20.40 -15.20 8.43
N VAL A 11 -19.63 -15.48 9.49
CA VAL A 11 -19.82 -14.84 10.80
C VAL A 11 -19.45 -13.36 10.72
N TYR A 12 -18.32 -13.01 10.13
CA TYR A 12 -17.90 -11.62 9.96
C TYR A 12 -18.85 -10.83 9.06
N LYS A 13 -19.36 -11.41 7.97
CA LYS A 13 -20.37 -10.76 7.11
C LYS A 13 -21.64 -10.35 7.84
N ARG A 14 -22.05 -11.07 8.89
CA ARG A 14 -23.26 -10.71 9.68
C ARG A 14 -23.02 -9.50 10.58
N GLN A 15 -21.80 -9.29 11.03
CA GLN A 15 -21.41 -8.20 11.95
C GLN A 15 -20.86 -6.97 11.22
N ALA A 16 -20.44 -7.13 9.97
CA ALA A 16 -19.82 -6.09 9.18
C ALA A 16 -20.83 -5.03 8.70
N THR A 17 -20.37 -3.79 8.63
CA THR A 17 -21.10 -2.68 8.01
C THR A 17 -21.36 -2.95 6.52
N PRO A 18 -22.27 -2.21 5.88
CA PRO A 18 -22.50 -2.35 4.43
C PRO A 18 -21.24 -2.13 3.57
N LEU A 19 -20.32 -1.25 3.99
CA LEU A 19 -19.06 -1.01 3.29
C LEU A 19 -18.10 -2.17 3.48
N GLU A 20 -17.89 -2.61 4.71
CA GLU A 20 -17.03 -3.76 5.01
C GLU A 20 -17.48 -5.03 4.27
N LYS A 21 -18.79 -5.25 4.13
CA LYS A 21 -19.32 -6.35 3.31
C LYS A 21 -18.87 -6.27 1.87
N GLN A 22 -18.90 -5.08 1.26
CA GLN A 22 -18.47 -4.88 -0.12
C GLN A 22 -16.95 -5.09 -0.29
N ILE A 23 -16.13 -4.71 0.72
CA ILE A 23 -14.69 -4.99 0.75
C ILE A 23 -14.46 -6.51 0.86
N ILE A 24 -15.16 -7.20 1.76
CA ILE A 24 -15.06 -8.66 1.92
C ILE A 24 -15.45 -9.38 0.62
N GLU A 25 -16.50 -8.93 -0.07
CA GLU A 25 -16.91 -9.47 -1.37
C GLU A 25 -15.87 -9.24 -2.45
N ALA A 26 -15.24 -8.06 -2.48
CA ALA A 26 -14.13 -7.77 -3.39
C ALA A 26 -12.93 -8.68 -3.12
N MET A 27 -12.54 -8.83 -1.84
CA MET A 27 -11.45 -9.73 -1.45
C MET A 27 -11.77 -11.20 -1.78
N TYR A 28 -13.02 -11.61 -1.74
CA TYR A 28 -13.41 -12.96 -2.14
C TYR A 28 -13.06 -13.24 -3.60
N ILE A 29 -13.25 -12.27 -4.50
CA ILE A 29 -12.86 -12.40 -5.92
C ILE A 29 -11.35 -12.71 -6.05
N PHE A 30 -10.52 -12.04 -5.27
CA PHE A 30 -9.08 -12.22 -5.27
C PHE A 30 -8.65 -13.63 -4.85
N TYR A 31 -9.37 -14.26 -3.92
CA TYR A 31 -9.04 -15.59 -3.38
C TYR A 31 -9.82 -16.75 -4.01
N ASP A 32 -10.82 -16.48 -4.87
CA ASP A 32 -11.69 -17.49 -5.47
C ASP A 32 -10.99 -18.21 -6.63
N LYS A 33 -10.18 -19.21 -6.26
CA LYS A 33 -9.45 -20.05 -7.23
C LYS A 33 -10.37 -21.05 -7.94
N ASP A 34 -11.54 -21.32 -7.41
CA ASP A 34 -12.46 -22.31 -7.94
C ASP A 34 -13.27 -21.72 -9.11
N SER A 35 -13.67 -20.44 -9.02
CA SER A 35 -14.40 -19.75 -10.08
C SER A 35 -13.48 -19.14 -11.15
N ILE A 36 -12.30 -18.62 -10.74
CA ILE A 36 -11.32 -18.00 -11.64
C ILE A 36 -9.96 -18.64 -11.36
N SER A 37 -9.55 -19.58 -12.20
CA SER A 37 -8.30 -20.34 -12.03
C SER A 37 -7.04 -19.49 -12.34
N ASP A 38 -7.12 -18.59 -13.32
CA ASP A 38 -6.01 -17.70 -13.69
C ASP A 38 -5.79 -16.59 -12.66
N PRO A 39 -4.60 -16.53 -12.04
CA PRO A 39 -4.26 -15.48 -11.07
C PRO A 39 -4.36 -14.08 -11.65
N ASP A 40 -3.90 -13.87 -12.87
CA ASP A 40 -3.92 -12.54 -13.51
C ASP A 40 -5.36 -12.08 -13.82
N GLU A 41 -6.26 -13.01 -14.07
CA GLU A 41 -7.67 -12.70 -14.26
C GLU A 41 -8.34 -12.33 -12.94
N ARG A 42 -8.00 -13.02 -11.83
CA ARG A 42 -8.47 -12.65 -10.48
C ARG A 42 -8.00 -11.25 -10.09
N ASP A 43 -6.72 -10.95 -10.32
CA ASP A 43 -6.14 -9.63 -10.02
C ASP A 43 -6.87 -8.53 -10.80
N ARG A 44 -7.13 -8.75 -12.09
CA ARG A 44 -7.90 -7.80 -12.91
C ARG A 44 -9.35 -7.64 -12.44
N ALA A 45 -10.01 -8.73 -12.06
CA ALA A 45 -11.37 -8.70 -11.54
C ALA A 45 -11.43 -7.96 -10.19
N TYR A 46 -10.46 -8.20 -9.32
CA TYR A 46 -10.32 -7.48 -8.05
C TYR A 46 -10.07 -5.97 -8.28
N LEU A 47 -9.13 -5.59 -9.14
CA LEU A 47 -8.88 -4.19 -9.51
C LEU A 47 -10.15 -3.51 -10.02
N LYS A 48 -10.88 -4.17 -10.93
CA LYS A 48 -12.15 -3.63 -11.43
C LYS A 48 -13.14 -3.34 -10.29
N ARG A 49 -13.27 -4.29 -9.37
CA ARG A 49 -14.17 -4.12 -8.22
C ARG A 49 -13.72 -3.01 -7.28
N MET A 50 -12.42 -2.90 -7.00
CA MET A 50 -11.88 -1.82 -6.17
C MET A 50 -12.06 -0.44 -6.80
N ARG A 51 -11.92 -0.32 -8.13
CA ARG A 51 -12.22 0.92 -8.85
C ARG A 51 -13.69 1.34 -8.70
N GLU A 52 -14.64 0.39 -8.83
CA GLU A 52 -16.06 0.67 -8.61
C GLU A 52 -16.33 1.17 -7.18
N LEU A 53 -15.70 0.55 -6.19
CA LEU A 53 -15.81 0.96 -4.80
C LEU A 53 -15.21 2.34 -4.57
N ASN A 54 -14.04 2.63 -5.13
CA ASN A 54 -13.41 3.95 -5.04
C ASN A 54 -14.26 5.05 -5.67
N SER A 55 -14.90 4.77 -6.79
CA SER A 55 -15.85 5.72 -7.42
C SER A 55 -17.10 5.97 -6.56
N LYS A 56 -17.54 4.96 -5.81
CA LYS A 56 -18.70 5.04 -4.93
C LYS A 56 -18.39 5.68 -3.58
N TYR A 57 -17.20 5.49 -3.07
CA TYR A 57 -16.73 5.96 -1.76
C TYR A 57 -15.40 6.72 -1.90
N PRO A 58 -15.37 7.85 -2.64
CA PRO A 58 -14.12 8.54 -2.97
C PRO A 58 -13.41 9.14 -1.76
N ASP A 59 -14.12 9.33 -0.65
CA ASP A 59 -13.62 9.92 0.60
C ASP A 59 -13.14 8.89 1.62
N ASP A 60 -13.20 7.62 1.28
CA ASP A 60 -12.79 6.54 2.19
C ASP A 60 -11.32 6.17 1.96
N PRO A 61 -10.43 6.39 2.96
CA PRO A 61 -8.99 6.18 2.79
C PRO A 61 -8.61 4.69 2.65
N ASP A 62 -9.35 3.77 3.27
CA ASP A 62 -9.11 2.35 3.13
C ASP A 62 -9.42 1.89 1.70
N ILE A 63 -10.52 2.37 1.13
CA ILE A 63 -10.90 2.08 -0.26
C ILE A 63 -9.87 2.65 -1.23
N ALA A 64 -9.42 3.89 -1.04
CA ALA A 64 -8.39 4.49 -1.89
C ALA A 64 -7.07 3.70 -1.84
N ALA A 65 -6.65 3.29 -0.64
CA ALA A 65 -5.46 2.46 -0.47
C ALA A 65 -5.61 1.07 -1.11
N LEU A 66 -6.75 0.40 -0.94
CA LEU A 66 -7.00 -0.91 -1.55
C LEU A 66 -7.08 -0.83 -3.08
N TYR A 67 -7.68 0.23 -3.63
CA TYR A 67 -7.70 0.47 -5.07
C TYR A 67 -6.29 0.68 -5.61
N ALA A 68 -5.50 1.56 -4.99
CA ALA A 68 -4.12 1.79 -5.38
C ALA A 68 -3.28 0.51 -5.29
N GLY A 69 -3.37 -0.23 -4.18
CA GLY A 69 -2.66 -1.49 -3.98
C GLY A 69 -3.02 -2.54 -5.04
N SER A 70 -4.31 -2.67 -5.41
CA SER A 70 -4.76 -3.61 -6.45
C SER A 70 -4.19 -3.26 -7.84
N TYR A 71 -4.14 -1.99 -8.21
CA TYR A 71 -3.52 -1.52 -9.44
C TYR A 71 -2.01 -1.78 -9.45
N MET A 72 -1.33 -1.42 -8.36
CA MET A 72 0.12 -1.53 -8.23
C MET A 72 0.59 -2.98 -8.24
N SER A 73 -0.19 -3.92 -7.70
CA SER A 73 0.11 -5.35 -7.75
C SER A 73 0.15 -5.91 -9.18
N ILE A 74 -0.72 -5.42 -10.06
CA ILE A 74 -0.76 -5.83 -11.48
C ILE A 74 0.40 -5.18 -12.26
N ARG A 75 0.67 -3.90 -12.00
CA ARG A 75 1.66 -3.13 -12.76
C ARG A 75 3.11 -3.34 -12.31
N ARG A 76 3.34 -3.73 -11.07
CA ARG A 76 4.68 -4.09 -10.52
C ARG A 76 5.77 -3.09 -10.92
N TRP A 77 5.67 -1.82 -10.48
CA TRP A 77 6.61 -0.72 -10.77
C TRP A 77 6.56 -0.15 -12.19
N ASP A 78 5.73 -0.66 -13.09
CA ASP A 78 5.60 -0.17 -14.45
C ASP A 78 4.53 0.94 -14.56
N TYR A 79 4.63 1.97 -13.71
CA TYR A 79 3.66 3.08 -13.62
C TYR A 79 3.99 4.22 -14.57
N TRP A 80 5.27 4.44 -14.85
CA TRP A 80 5.79 5.52 -15.67
C TRP A 80 6.72 4.97 -16.75
N ASP A 81 6.73 5.59 -17.93
CA ASP A 81 7.73 5.29 -18.95
C ASP A 81 9.06 6.02 -18.67
N LYS A 82 10.08 5.77 -19.51
CA LYS A 82 11.40 6.38 -19.36
C LYS A 82 11.40 7.91 -19.56
N SER A 83 10.35 8.44 -20.18
CA SER A 83 10.14 9.89 -20.40
C SER A 83 9.27 10.52 -19.31
N GLY A 84 8.85 9.72 -18.31
CA GLY A 84 8.00 10.17 -17.22
C GLY A 84 6.51 10.30 -17.56
N ASN A 85 6.08 9.72 -18.71
CA ASN A 85 4.66 9.68 -19.02
C ASN A 85 3.97 8.55 -18.23
N PRO A 86 2.75 8.80 -17.74
CA PRO A 86 2.01 7.80 -16.99
C PRO A 86 1.53 6.66 -17.89
N LYS A 87 1.53 5.44 -17.35
CA LYS A 87 1.04 4.24 -18.01
C LYS A 87 -0.28 3.77 -17.39
N GLY A 88 -1.18 3.26 -18.23
CA GLY A 88 -2.47 2.73 -17.76
C GLY A 88 -3.24 3.75 -16.94
N GLU A 89 -3.70 3.36 -15.75
CA GLU A 89 -4.52 4.18 -14.85
C GLU A 89 -3.70 4.90 -13.76
N THR A 90 -2.40 5.09 -13.97
CA THR A 90 -1.51 5.71 -12.97
C THR A 90 -2.00 7.09 -12.52
N VAL A 91 -2.54 7.89 -13.45
CA VAL A 91 -3.04 9.24 -13.13
C VAL A 91 -4.27 9.15 -12.23
N GLU A 92 -5.23 8.31 -12.57
CA GLU A 92 -6.47 8.12 -11.83
C GLU A 92 -6.21 7.59 -10.42
N VAL A 93 -5.26 6.64 -10.31
CA VAL A 93 -4.87 6.09 -9.01
C VAL A 93 -4.15 7.15 -8.16
N ALA A 94 -3.24 7.93 -8.76
CA ALA A 94 -2.58 9.03 -8.06
C ALA A 94 -3.60 10.08 -7.56
N GLN A 95 -4.54 10.48 -8.40
CA GLN A 95 -5.60 11.42 -8.04
C GLN A 95 -6.49 10.90 -6.89
N SER A 96 -6.78 9.59 -6.87
CA SER A 96 -7.53 9.00 -5.77
C SER A 96 -6.80 9.11 -4.43
N LEU A 97 -5.49 8.83 -4.40
CA LEU A 97 -4.67 8.98 -3.19
C LEU A 97 -4.53 10.45 -2.79
N GLU A 98 -4.24 11.33 -3.74
CA GLU A 98 -4.10 12.78 -3.53
C GLU A 98 -5.39 13.42 -3.01
N HIS A 99 -6.54 12.95 -3.47
CA HIS A 99 -7.84 13.41 -2.97
C HIS A 99 -8.00 13.20 -1.45
N ILE A 100 -7.58 12.03 -0.95
CA ILE A 100 -7.57 11.75 0.50
C ILE A 100 -6.58 12.64 1.24
N ILE A 101 -5.38 12.82 0.66
CA ILE A 101 -4.32 13.66 1.22
C ILE A 101 -4.76 15.13 1.31
N ASP A 102 -5.35 15.68 0.25
CA ASP A 102 -5.83 17.06 0.16
C ASP A 102 -6.96 17.35 1.14
N LYS A 103 -7.74 16.35 1.52
CA LYS A 103 -8.74 16.44 2.59
C LYS A 103 -8.11 16.46 3.99
N GLY A 104 -6.82 16.31 4.13
CA GLY A 104 -6.13 16.24 5.41
C GLY A 104 -6.38 14.95 6.18
N ILE A 105 -6.83 13.89 5.51
CA ILE A 105 -7.06 12.59 6.14
C ILE A 105 -5.71 11.88 6.31
N SER A 106 -5.32 11.64 7.54
CA SER A 106 -4.09 10.90 7.86
C SER A 106 -4.33 9.39 7.74
N HIS A 107 -3.67 8.76 6.77
CA HIS A 107 -3.78 7.33 6.57
C HIS A 107 -2.44 6.73 6.07
N PRO A 108 -1.77 5.86 6.85
CA PRO A 108 -0.42 5.39 6.52
C PRO A 108 -0.36 4.60 5.22
N GLY A 109 -1.38 3.81 4.89
CA GLY A 109 -1.45 3.08 3.62
C GLY A 109 -1.55 4.00 2.41
N VAL A 110 -2.32 5.09 2.50
CA VAL A 110 -2.42 6.12 1.44
C VAL A 110 -1.07 6.78 1.21
N PHE A 111 -0.41 7.25 2.28
CA PHE A 111 0.91 7.88 2.18
C PHE A 111 1.96 6.93 1.59
N HIS A 112 1.99 5.69 2.06
CA HIS A 112 2.94 4.66 1.60
C HIS A 112 2.79 4.38 0.10
N LEU A 113 1.57 4.10 -0.35
CA LEU A 113 1.30 3.79 -1.76
C LEU A 113 1.47 5.01 -2.66
N HIS A 114 1.17 6.22 -2.17
CA HIS A 114 1.43 7.46 -2.90
C HIS A 114 2.93 7.68 -3.14
N ILE A 115 3.78 7.45 -2.13
CA ILE A 115 5.23 7.50 -2.29
C ILE A 115 5.69 6.56 -3.41
N HIS A 116 5.33 5.29 -3.34
CA HIS A 116 5.71 4.30 -4.34
C HIS A 116 5.20 4.61 -5.75
N LEU A 117 3.98 5.16 -5.84
CA LEU A 117 3.40 5.47 -7.14
C LEU A 117 4.11 6.67 -7.80
N ILE A 118 4.52 7.66 -7.01
CA ILE A 118 5.05 8.95 -7.50
C ILE A 118 6.58 8.97 -7.59
N GLU A 119 7.31 8.15 -6.83
CA GLU A 119 8.77 8.21 -6.75
C GLU A 119 9.48 8.12 -8.12
N ALA A 120 8.93 7.36 -9.07
CA ALA A 120 9.48 7.20 -10.42
C ALA A 120 8.96 8.25 -11.43
N SER A 121 8.06 9.13 -11.02
CA SER A 121 7.55 10.21 -11.88
C SER A 121 8.60 11.31 -12.08
N MET A 122 8.31 12.24 -13.00
CA MET A 122 9.11 13.46 -13.18
C MET A 122 8.77 14.55 -12.14
N GLN A 123 7.81 14.31 -11.25
CA GLN A 123 7.36 15.24 -10.22
C GLN A 123 7.33 14.58 -8.84
N PRO A 124 8.47 14.07 -8.33
CA PRO A 124 8.53 13.37 -7.05
C PRO A 124 8.12 14.26 -5.87
N GLU A 125 8.25 15.58 -5.99
CA GLU A 125 7.81 16.57 -4.99
C GLU A 125 6.32 16.49 -4.65
N ARG A 126 5.47 15.94 -5.52
CA ARG A 126 4.04 15.69 -5.24
C ARG A 126 3.85 14.79 -4.02
N ALA A 127 4.79 13.90 -3.75
CA ALA A 127 4.73 12.99 -2.60
C ALA A 127 5.44 13.52 -1.34
N LEU A 128 5.91 14.77 -1.32
CA LEU A 128 6.58 15.34 -0.12
C LEU A 128 5.67 15.38 1.10
N LEU A 129 4.38 15.72 0.92
CA LEU A 129 3.44 15.73 2.03
C LEU A 129 3.25 14.31 2.59
N SER A 130 3.12 13.31 1.72
CA SER A 130 3.04 11.90 2.13
C SER A 130 4.30 11.44 2.84
N ALA A 131 5.48 11.81 2.35
CA ALA A 131 6.76 11.48 2.98
C ALA A 131 6.86 12.06 4.39
N ASN A 132 6.60 13.36 4.54
CA ASN A 132 6.64 14.03 5.84
C ASN A 132 5.61 13.46 6.84
N SER A 133 4.39 13.15 6.37
CA SER A 133 3.32 12.63 7.23
C SER A 133 3.57 11.18 7.64
N LEU A 134 4.11 10.35 6.74
CA LEU A 134 4.37 8.95 7.01
C LEU A 134 5.47 8.75 8.06
N GLU A 135 6.45 9.64 8.09
CA GLU A 135 7.55 9.63 9.06
C GLU A 135 7.06 9.61 10.52
N GLU A 136 5.94 10.28 10.79
CA GLU A 136 5.38 10.43 12.12
C GLU A 136 4.32 9.37 12.46
N THR A 137 3.77 8.69 11.44
CA THR A 137 2.56 7.87 11.61
C THR A 137 2.84 6.47 12.14
N VAL A 138 3.93 5.81 11.73
CA VAL A 138 4.23 4.42 12.09
C VAL A 138 5.73 4.24 12.40
N PRO A 139 6.20 4.71 13.57
CA PRO A 139 7.64 4.83 13.88
C PRO A 139 8.34 3.49 14.16
N ILE A 140 7.60 2.40 14.36
CA ILE A 140 8.15 1.09 14.76
C ILE A 140 8.26 0.06 13.63
N VAL A 141 7.72 0.37 12.46
CA VAL A 141 7.79 -0.52 11.29
C VAL A 141 8.90 -0.03 10.37
N GLY A 142 10.04 -0.71 10.38
CA GLY A 142 11.24 -0.28 9.67
C GLY A 142 11.01 0.03 8.19
N HIS A 143 10.23 -0.78 7.47
CA HIS A 143 9.88 -0.50 6.07
C HIS A 143 9.13 0.84 5.93
N VAL A 144 8.13 1.09 6.77
CA VAL A 144 7.35 2.34 6.71
C VAL A 144 8.21 3.56 7.04
N VAL A 145 9.11 3.43 8.03
CA VAL A 145 10.08 4.48 8.39
C VAL A 145 11.08 4.77 7.25
N HIS A 146 11.43 3.76 6.46
CA HIS A 146 12.31 3.91 5.30
C HIS A 146 11.65 4.67 4.14
N MET A 147 10.35 4.50 3.92
CA MET A 147 9.63 4.97 2.74
C MET A 147 9.83 6.46 2.38
N PRO A 148 9.83 7.42 3.31
CA PRO A 148 10.09 8.82 2.99
C PRO A 148 11.43 9.06 2.28
N SER A 149 12.44 8.19 2.52
CA SER A 149 13.76 8.32 1.91
C SER A 149 13.72 8.25 0.38
N HIS A 150 12.76 7.53 -0.20
CA HIS A 150 12.56 7.44 -1.64
C HIS A 150 12.30 8.83 -2.26
N ILE A 151 11.44 9.61 -1.61
CA ILE A 151 11.10 10.97 -2.08
C ILE A 151 12.22 11.96 -1.74
N TYR A 152 12.74 11.93 -0.51
CA TYR A 152 13.83 12.83 -0.10
C TYR A 152 15.05 12.70 -1.00
N LEU A 153 15.43 11.48 -1.40
CA LEU A 153 16.50 11.25 -2.37
C LEU A 153 16.21 11.92 -3.72
N ARG A 154 14.99 11.81 -4.21
CA ARG A 154 14.58 12.34 -5.51
C ARG A 154 14.51 13.87 -5.55
N VAL A 155 14.20 14.51 -4.41
CA VAL A 155 14.11 15.98 -4.30
C VAL A 155 15.38 16.64 -3.76
N GLY A 156 16.45 15.86 -3.51
CA GLY A 156 17.76 16.39 -3.07
C GLY A 156 17.90 16.58 -1.56
N GLU A 157 16.94 16.12 -0.76
CA GLU A 157 16.97 16.16 0.71
C GLU A 157 17.76 14.98 1.28
N TYR A 158 19.02 14.85 0.84
CA TYR A 158 19.86 13.67 1.10
C TYR A 158 20.06 13.37 2.58
N GLN A 159 20.19 14.40 3.42
CA GLN A 159 20.37 14.19 4.85
C GLN A 159 19.13 13.54 5.47
N LYS A 160 17.93 13.98 5.12
CA LYS A 160 16.69 13.35 5.59
C LYS A 160 16.56 11.91 5.12
N ALA A 161 16.96 11.62 3.87
CA ALA A 161 16.97 10.26 3.36
C ALA A 161 17.90 9.35 4.18
N ILE A 162 19.11 9.81 4.52
CA ILE A 162 20.05 9.08 5.37
C ILE A 162 19.47 8.87 6.77
N ASP A 163 18.95 9.92 7.38
CA ASP A 163 18.40 9.86 8.76
C ASP A 163 17.24 8.88 8.86
N ASN A 164 16.35 8.84 7.87
CA ASN A 164 15.25 7.88 7.82
C ASN A 164 15.73 6.44 7.66
N ASN A 165 16.76 6.20 6.85
CA ASN A 165 17.34 4.87 6.72
C ASN A 165 18.00 4.39 8.04
N ILE A 166 18.69 5.28 8.76
CA ILE A 166 19.25 4.97 10.07
C ILE A 166 18.13 4.67 11.09
N ARG A 167 17.05 5.45 11.08
CA ARG A 167 15.87 5.21 11.95
C ARG A 167 15.18 3.90 11.63
N SER A 168 15.03 3.57 10.34
CA SER A 168 14.47 2.31 9.87
C SER A 168 15.24 1.10 10.41
N GLN A 169 16.58 1.12 10.35
CA GLN A 169 17.41 0.05 10.91
C GLN A 169 17.25 -0.09 12.44
N LYS A 170 17.10 1.04 13.14
CA LYS A 170 16.84 1.01 14.60
C LYS A 170 15.46 0.42 14.90
N ALA A 171 14.44 0.77 14.14
CA ALA A 171 13.09 0.21 14.28
C ALA A 171 13.08 -1.31 14.08
N ASP A 172 13.75 -1.82 13.04
CA ASP A 172 13.87 -3.27 12.81
C ASP A 172 14.57 -3.98 13.97
N LYS A 173 15.69 -3.42 14.47
CA LYS A 173 16.40 -4.00 15.63
C LYS A 173 15.55 -4.00 16.91
N GLN A 174 14.66 -3.02 17.06
CA GLN A 174 13.72 -3.00 18.19
C GLN A 174 12.64 -4.06 18.02
N LEU A 175 12.12 -4.20 16.81
CA LEU A 175 11.12 -5.21 16.47
C LEU A 175 11.69 -6.62 16.68
N ASP A 176 12.90 -6.90 16.21
CA ASP A 176 13.59 -8.18 16.41
C ASP A 176 13.71 -8.54 17.90
N LYS A 177 13.99 -7.55 18.77
CA LYS A 177 14.05 -7.76 20.22
C LYS A 177 12.67 -8.06 20.83
N LEU A 178 11.60 -7.42 20.33
CA LEU A 178 10.25 -7.65 20.82
C LEU A 178 9.71 -9.02 20.41
N TRP A 179 10.15 -9.50 19.26
CA TRP A 179 9.69 -10.78 18.71
C TRP A 179 10.47 -11.97 19.31
N GLY A 180 11.72 -11.74 19.78
CA GLY A 180 12.53 -12.74 20.44
C GLY A 180 12.60 -14.05 19.66
N ASP A 181 12.55 -15.17 20.38
CA ASP A 181 12.59 -16.53 19.82
C ASP A 181 11.23 -17.03 19.27
N MET A 182 10.27 -16.16 18.99
CA MET A 182 9.01 -16.60 18.41
C MET A 182 9.28 -17.19 17.01
N PRO A 183 8.92 -18.45 16.76
CA PRO A 183 9.06 -19.06 15.46
C PRO A 183 7.99 -18.48 14.52
N LEU A 184 8.24 -17.30 14.00
CA LEU A 184 7.39 -16.75 12.96
C LEU A 184 7.84 -17.34 11.62
N PRO A 185 6.93 -17.97 10.88
CA PRO A 185 7.26 -18.43 9.55
C PRO A 185 7.53 -17.20 8.67
N ASN A 186 8.81 -16.95 8.36
CA ASN A 186 9.29 -16.08 7.29
C ASN A 186 8.40 -14.84 6.99
N LEU A 187 7.98 -14.09 7.99
CA LEU A 187 7.63 -12.70 7.76
C LEU A 187 8.96 -12.03 7.45
N GLY A 188 9.29 -12.02 6.14
CA GLY A 188 10.57 -11.59 5.66
C GLY A 188 10.96 -10.28 6.31
N THR A 189 11.99 -10.33 7.16
CA THR A 189 12.79 -9.14 7.41
C THR A 189 13.16 -8.63 6.03
N TYR A 190 12.67 -7.49 5.64
CA TYR A 190 13.10 -6.81 4.44
C TYR A 190 14.63 -6.83 4.48
N PRO A 191 15.31 -7.42 3.52
CA PRO A 191 16.76 -7.58 3.63
C PRO A 191 17.36 -6.19 3.84
N LEU A 192 18.28 -6.10 4.81
CA LEU A 192 19.04 -4.87 5.10
C LEU A 192 19.62 -4.24 3.83
N SER A 193 19.87 -5.06 2.79
CA SER A 193 20.31 -4.65 1.47
C SER A 193 19.33 -3.73 0.72
N HIS A 194 18.05 -3.71 1.06
CA HIS A 194 17.08 -2.79 0.45
C HIS A 194 17.13 -1.38 1.08
N LYS A 195 17.85 -1.22 2.19
CA LYS A 195 17.93 0.01 2.98
C LYS A 195 19.28 0.71 2.88
N LEU A 196 20.18 0.17 2.07
CA LEU A 196 21.48 0.74 1.73
C LEU A 196 21.44 1.33 0.33
#